data_e6fcdf7b354c0ac1bee04ef9be935725
#
_entry.id   e6fcdf7b354c0ac1bee04ef9be935725
#
_cell.length_a   1.000
_cell.length_b   1.000
_cell.length_c   1.000
_cell.angle_alpha   90.00
_cell.angle_beta   90.00
_cell.angle_gamma   90.00
#
_symmetry.space_group_name_H-M   'P 1'
#
loop_
_entity.id
_entity.type
_entity.pdbx_description
1 polymer ?
#
loop_
_entity_poly.entity_id
_entity_poly.type
_entity_poly.pdbx_seq_one_letter_code
_entity_poly.pdbx_strand_id
1 'polypeptide(L)'
;MTPGKRVVALKNVTAGDPHLQGHFPGNPLMPGVLLVEAMAQTAGLLLSEGSSALLAQIRDARFRRPVVPGDQVRIEAERLGGLGGLHRFAVKASVDDAPVAEAEIVLAETS
;
A
#
# COMPACT_ATOMS: atom_id res chain seq x y z
N MET A 1 19.87 -0.18 -2.13
CA MET A 1 18.85 -0.31 -1.07
C MET A 1 19.02 -1.63 -0.35
N THR A 2 18.97 -1.60 0.96
CA THR A 2 19.31 -2.76 1.81
C THR A 2 18.03 -3.51 2.19
N PRO A 3 18.04 -4.87 2.19
CA PRO A 3 16.93 -5.64 2.75
C PRO A 3 16.67 -5.26 4.19
N GLY A 4 15.42 -5.30 4.63
CA GLY A 4 15.04 -4.93 5.99
C GLY A 4 14.77 -3.45 6.19
N LYS A 5 15.04 -2.62 5.20
CA LYS A 5 14.75 -1.20 5.29
C LYS A 5 13.23 -0.98 5.31
N ARG A 6 12.77 -0.08 6.18
CA ARG A 6 11.35 0.14 6.43
C ARG A 6 10.93 1.58 6.26
N VAL A 7 9.66 1.75 5.94
CA VAL A 7 9.02 3.06 5.93
C VAL A 7 7.60 2.90 6.47
N VAL A 8 7.12 3.94 7.14
CA VAL A 8 5.75 4.02 7.65
C VAL A 8 5.12 5.29 7.11
N ALA A 9 3.91 5.18 6.60
CA ALA A 9 3.12 6.31 6.14
C ALA A 9 1.75 6.27 6.78
N LEU A 10 1.15 7.45 6.95
CA LEU A 10 -0.21 7.58 7.45
C LEU A 10 -1.07 8.14 6.32
N LYS A 11 -2.24 7.56 6.12
CA LYS A 11 -3.20 8.02 5.13
C LYS A 11 -4.56 8.22 5.78
N ASN A 12 -5.09 9.43 5.68
CA ASN A 12 -6.44 9.72 6.15
C ASN A 12 -7.43 9.42 5.04
N VAL A 13 -8.49 8.69 5.39
CA VAL A 13 -9.55 8.36 4.46
C VAL A 13 -10.73 9.30 4.72
N THR A 14 -11.17 10.03 3.69
CA THR A 14 -12.24 11.00 3.82
C THR A 14 -13.38 10.65 2.87
N ALA A 15 -14.61 11.03 3.27
CA ALA A 15 -15.78 10.80 2.42
C ALA A 15 -15.73 11.60 1.11
N GLY A 16 -14.95 12.69 1.09
CA GLY A 16 -14.78 13.52 -0.10
C GLY A 16 -13.69 13.04 -1.05
N ASP A 17 -13.03 11.93 -0.74
CA ASP A 17 -11.98 11.38 -1.59
C ASP A 17 -12.58 10.97 -2.94
N PRO A 18 -12.08 11.50 -4.08
CA PRO A 18 -12.65 11.16 -5.39
C PRO A 18 -12.62 9.67 -5.71
N HIS A 19 -11.66 8.93 -5.14
CA HIS A 19 -11.57 7.49 -5.35
C HIS A 19 -12.69 6.71 -4.70
N LEU A 20 -13.36 7.30 -3.69
CA LEU A 20 -14.50 6.65 -3.03
C LEU A 20 -15.83 6.99 -3.68
N GLN A 21 -15.91 8.14 -4.35
CA GLN A 21 -17.14 8.57 -5.00
C GLN A 21 -17.42 7.69 -6.22
N GLY A 22 -18.66 7.24 -6.36
CA GLY A 22 -19.03 6.35 -7.43
C GLY A 22 -18.79 4.87 -7.13
N HIS A 23 -18.11 4.57 -6.02
CA HIS A 23 -17.97 3.21 -5.51
C HIS A 23 -18.92 3.05 -4.32
N PHE A 24 -19.75 2.02 -4.35
CA PHE A 24 -20.63 1.70 -3.22
C PHE A 24 -21.47 2.91 -2.75
N PRO A 25 -22.37 3.46 -3.59
CA PRO A 25 -23.21 4.57 -3.17
C PRO A 25 -23.96 4.27 -1.87
N GLY A 26 -23.91 5.19 -0.91
CA GLY A 26 -24.55 5.01 0.39
C GLY A 26 -23.75 4.19 1.38
N ASN A 27 -22.62 3.63 0.96
CA ASN A 27 -21.74 2.82 1.82
C ASN A 27 -20.30 2.96 1.35
N PRO A 28 -19.71 4.16 1.50
CA PRO A 28 -18.36 4.40 0.99
C PRO A 28 -17.33 3.58 1.74
N LEU A 29 -16.69 2.68 1.03
CA LEU A 29 -15.56 1.89 1.51
C LEU A 29 -14.36 2.16 0.61
N MET A 30 -13.17 2.09 1.17
CA MET A 30 -11.98 2.10 0.35
C MET A 30 -11.84 0.73 -0.31
N PRO A 31 -11.93 0.64 -1.64
CA PRO A 31 -11.76 -0.64 -2.32
C PRO A 31 -10.37 -1.24 -2.04
N GLY A 32 -10.31 -2.58 -1.97
CA GLY A 32 -9.05 -3.26 -1.73
C GLY A 32 -7.96 -2.89 -2.72
N VAL A 33 -8.31 -2.68 -3.99
CA VAL A 33 -7.34 -2.30 -5.01
C VAL A 33 -6.72 -0.93 -4.71
N LEU A 34 -7.49 0.02 -4.18
CA LEU A 34 -6.95 1.33 -3.80
C LEU A 34 -6.05 1.23 -2.58
N LEU A 35 -6.36 0.33 -1.66
CA LEU A 35 -5.51 0.09 -0.49
C LEU A 35 -4.18 -0.52 -0.91
N VAL A 36 -4.20 -1.47 -1.85
CA VAL A 36 -2.97 -2.05 -2.41
C VAL A 36 -2.15 -0.98 -3.11
N GLU A 37 -2.79 -0.08 -3.85
CA GLU A 37 -2.08 1.03 -4.49
C GLU A 37 -1.41 1.93 -3.45
N ALA A 38 -2.09 2.27 -2.37
CA ALA A 38 -1.51 3.06 -1.29
C ALA A 38 -0.32 2.34 -0.65
N MET A 39 -0.42 1.04 -0.46
CA MET A 39 0.68 0.23 0.06
C MET A 39 1.86 0.21 -0.92
N ALA A 40 1.59 0.11 -2.22
CA ALA A 40 2.64 0.13 -3.24
C ALA A 40 3.34 1.48 -3.28
N GLN A 41 2.60 2.58 -3.18
CA GLN A 41 3.18 3.92 -3.12
C GLN A 41 4.07 4.09 -1.89
N THR A 42 3.65 3.56 -0.76
CA THR A 42 4.44 3.60 0.47
C THR A 42 5.75 2.82 0.28
N ALA A 43 5.67 1.62 -0.27
CA ALA A 43 6.87 0.82 -0.57
C ALA A 43 7.80 1.54 -1.54
N GLY A 44 7.25 2.26 -2.50
CA GLY A 44 8.02 3.03 -3.47
C GLY A 44 8.90 4.09 -2.83
N LEU A 45 8.56 4.56 -1.63
CA LEU A 45 9.39 5.52 -0.90
C LEU A 45 10.75 4.93 -0.52
N LEU A 46 10.88 3.61 -0.53
CA LEU A 46 12.14 2.92 -0.23
C LEU A 46 13.03 2.77 -1.46
N LEU A 47 12.56 3.14 -2.64
CA LEU A 47 13.37 3.13 -3.86
C LEU A 47 14.28 4.37 -3.89
N SER A 48 15.29 4.31 -4.75
CA SER A 48 16.21 5.45 -4.91
C SER A 48 15.47 6.69 -5.37
N GLU A 49 15.93 7.84 -4.90
CA GLU A 49 15.37 9.13 -5.31
C GLU A 49 15.41 9.26 -6.82
N GLY A 50 14.32 9.73 -7.39
CA GLY A 50 14.20 9.88 -8.85
C GLY A 50 13.79 8.63 -9.58
N SER A 51 13.69 7.50 -8.89
CA SER A 51 13.23 6.24 -9.50
C SER A 51 11.72 6.25 -9.68
N SER A 52 11.28 5.64 -10.76
CA SER A 52 9.87 5.34 -10.99
C SER A 52 9.67 3.83 -10.94
N ALA A 53 8.50 3.39 -10.56
CA ALA A 53 8.23 1.97 -10.47
C ALA A 53 6.78 1.66 -10.82
N LEU A 54 6.57 0.45 -11.31
CA LEU A 54 5.25 -0.12 -11.56
C LEU A 54 5.02 -1.30 -10.62
N LEU A 55 3.79 -1.46 -10.17
CA LEU A 55 3.41 -2.65 -9.42
C LEU A 55 3.38 -3.83 -10.38
N ALA A 56 4.36 -4.73 -10.22
CA ALA A 56 4.52 -5.86 -11.13
C ALA A 56 3.80 -7.10 -10.65
N GLN A 57 3.66 -7.28 -9.34
CA GLN A 57 3.05 -8.48 -8.79
C GLN A 57 2.53 -8.23 -7.38
N ILE A 58 1.43 -8.88 -7.06
CA ILE A 58 0.86 -8.92 -5.71
C ILE A 58 0.77 -10.39 -5.31
N ARG A 59 1.28 -10.71 -4.12
CA ARG A 59 1.24 -12.08 -3.59
C ARG A 59 0.60 -12.08 -2.21
N ASP A 60 -0.16 -13.13 -1.92
CA ASP A 60 -0.68 -13.40 -0.58
C ASP A 60 -1.44 -12.21 0.01
N ALA A 61 -2.16 -11.47 -0.83
CA ALA A 61 -2.94 -10.34 -0.37
C ALA A 61 -4.10 -10.83 0.50
N ARG A 62 -4.25 -10.21 1.67
CA ARG A 62 -5.33 -10.52 2.62
C ARG A 62 -5.96 -9.22 3.07
N PHE A 63 -7.29 -9.17 2.98
CA PHE A 63 -8.08 -8.03 3.43
C PHE A 63 -8.95 -8.50 4.57
N ARG A 64 -8.71 -7.96 5.77
CA ARG A 64 -9.33 -8.45 7.00
C ARG A 64 -10.58 -7.69 7.37
N ARG A 65 -10.65 -6.42 7.03
CA ARG A 65 -11.84 -5.61 7.23
C ARG A 65 -11.79 -4.38 6.33
N PRO A 66 -12.96 -3.77 6.05
CA PRO A 66 -13.00 -2.57 5.20
C PRO A 66 -12.38 -1.36 5.90
N VAL A 67 -11.86 -0.45 5.11
CA VAL A 67 -11.42 0.87 5.53
C VAL A 67 -12.49 1.86 5.11
N VAL A 68 -12.91 2.72 6.04
CA VAL A 68 -14.03 3.63 5.83
C VAL A 68 -13.59 5.08 6.08
N PRO A 69 -14.37 6.07 5.58
CA PRO A 69 -14.08 7.47 5.89
C PRO A 69 -13.99 7.70 7.40
N GLY A 70 -13.02 8.51 7.80
CA GLY A 70 -12.70 8.75 9.20
C GLY A 70 -11.55 7.91 9.71
N ASP A 71 -11.22 6.83 9.03
CA ASP A 71 -10.07 6.00 9.42
C ASP A 71 -8.77 6.69 9.06
N GLN A 72 -7.78 6.56 9.93
CA GLN A 72 -6.40 6.84 9.61
C GLN A 72 -5.69 5.50 9.43
N VAL A 73 -5.20 5.25 8.23
CA VAL A 73 -4.52 4.00 7.91
C VAL A 73 -3.02 4.17 8.09
N ARG A 74 -2.43 3.32 8.92
CA ARG A 74 -0.98 3.25 9.06
C ARG A 74 -0.48 2.17 8.13
N ILE A 75 0.37 2.55 7.19
CA ILE A 75 0.94 1.62 6.22
C ILE A 75 2.41 1.46 6.51
N GLU A 76 2.85 0.22 6.64
CA GLU A 76 4.24 -0.12 6.86
C GLU A 76 4.72 -0.98 5.70
N ALA A 77 5.86 -0.60 5.13
CA ALA A 77 6.49 -1.37 4.08
C ALA A 77 7.92 -1.71 4.51
N GLU A 78 8.31 -2.95 4.26
CA GLU A 78 9.66 -3.44 4.54
C GLU A 78 10.22 -4.08 3.29
N ARG A 79 11.43 -3.68 2.90
CA ARG A 79 12.07 -4.26 1.73
C ARG A 79 12.62 -5.64 2.08
N LEU A 80 12.21 -6.65 1.32
CA LEU A 80 12.63 -8.04 1.52
C LEU A 80 13.85 -8.40 0.68
N GLY A 81 14.00 -7.78 -0.48
CA GLY A 81 15.10 -8.06 -1.38
C GLY A 81 14.77 -7.62 -2.80
N GLY A 82 15.62 -7.99 -3.75
CA GLY A 82 15.39 -7.66 -5.14
C GLY A 82 16.53 -8.12 -6.02
N LEU A 83 16.27 -8.10 -7.33
CA LEU A 83 17.24 -8.48 -8.33
C LEU A 83 16.84 -7.82 -9.65
N GLY A 84 17.81 -7.17 -10.30
CA GLY A 84 17.62 -6.68 -11.66
C GLY A 84 16.50 -5.67 -11.83
N GLY A 85 16.36 -4.73 -10.91
CA GLY A 85 15.30 -3.71 -11.00
C GLY A 85 13.97 -4.15 -10.43
N LEU A 86 13.85 -5.40 -9.97
CA LEU A 86 12.66 -5.89 -9.25
C LEU A 86 12.93 -5.82 -7.77
N HIS A 87 11.98 -5.27 -7.01
CA HIS A 87 12.10 -5.11 -5.56
C HIS A 87 10.89 -5.70 -4.87
N ARG A 88 11.12 -6.55 -3.88
CA ARG A 88 10.07 -7.21 -3.11
C ARG A 88 9.89 -6.52 -1.78
N PHE A 89 8.64 -6.35 -1.37
CA PHE A 89 8.28 -5.70 -0.12
C PHE A 89 7.18 -6.47 0.59
N ALA A 90 7.30 -6.55 1.93
CA ALA A 90 6.17 -6.93 2.77
C ALA A 90 5.46 -5.63 3.16
N VAL A 91 4.15 -5.57 2.96
CA VAL A 91 3.36 -4.38 3.26
C VAL A 91 2.21 -4.75 4.16
N LYS A 92 1.92 -3.86 5.13
CA LYS A 92 0.82 -4.02 6.08
C LYS A 92 0.09 -2.70 6.25
N ALA A 93 -1.22 -2.79 6.40
CA ALA A 93 -2.05 -1.64 6.73
C ALA A 93 -2.82 -1.93 8.00
N SER A 94 -2.92 -0.96 8.88
CA SER A 94 -3.64 -1.08 10.15
C SER A 94 -4.41 0.19 10.45
N VAL A 95 -5.50 0.04 11.22
CA VAL A 95 -6.30 1.13 11.75
C VAL A 95 -6.44 0.89 13.24
N ASP A 96 -6.07 1.86 14.07
CA ASP A 96 -6.10 1.74 15.53
C ASP A 96 -5.38 0.47 16.01
N ASP A 97 -4.21 0.20 15.42
CA ASP A 97 -3.38 -0.96 15.71
C ASP A 97 -3.98 -2.31 15.32
N ALA A 98 -5.15 -2.33 14.69
CA ALA A 98 -5.75 -3.56 14.18
C ALA A 98 -5.41 -3.74 12.71
N PRO A 99 -4.88 -4.89 12.30
CA PRO A 99 -4.55 -5.12 10.90
C PRO A 99 -5.81 -5.11 10.02
N VAL A 100 -5.75 -4.38 8.92
CA VAL A 100 -6.84 -4.34 7.93
C VAL A 100 -6.46 -5.01 6.63
N ALA A 101 -5.16 -5.02 6.29
CA ALA A 101 -4.68 -5.69 5.08
C ALA A 101 -3.20 -5.99 5.19
N GLU A 102 -2.77 -6.97 4.43
CA GLU A 102 -1.35 -7.30 4.29
C GLU A 102 -1.10 -7.98 2.95
N ALA A 103 0.09 -7.83 2.41
CA ALA A 103 0.47 -8.44 1.14
C ALA A 103 1.98 -8.46 0.99
N GLU A 104 2.46 -9.27 0.05
CA GLU A 104 3.79 -9.11 -0.51
C GLU A 104 3.61 -8.50 -1.89
N ILE A 105 4.39 -7.47 -2.21
CA ILE A 105 4.32 -6.85 -3.52
C ILE A 105 5.69 -6.80 -4.16
N VAL A 106 5.71 -6.77 -5.48
CA VAL A 106 6.92 -6.59 -6.28
C VAL A 106 6.75 -5.33 -7.10
N LEU A 107 7.71 -4.41 -6.96
CA LEU A 107 7.79 -3.21 -7.77
C LEU A 107 8.92 -3.39 -8.79
N ALA A 108 8.64 -3.00 -10.04
CA ALA A 108 9.65 -2.99 -11.11
C ALA A 108 10.05 -1.56 -11.38
N GLU A 109 11.34 -1.25 -11.26
CA GLU A 109 11.85 0.07 -11.62
C GLU A 109 11.74 0.27 -13.14
N THR A 110 11.28 1.45 -13.54
CA THR A 110 11.08 1.77 -14.95
C THR A 110 12.11 2.76 -15.49
N SER A 111 12.90 3.37 -14.63
CA SER A 111 13.95 4.30 -15.08
C SER A 111 14.89 4.66 -13.93
#